data_cb280d638a2b82c0cf773de55a0b4901
#
_entry.id   cb280d638a2b82c0cf773de55a0b4901
#
_cell.length_a   1.000
_cell.length_b   1.000
_cell.length_c   1.000
_cell.angle_alpha   90.00
_cell.angle_beta   90.00
_cell.angle_gamma   90.00
#
_symmetry.space_group_name_H-M   'P 1'
#
loop_
_entity.id
_entity.type
_entity.pdbx_description
1 polymer ?
#
loop_
_entity_poly.entity_id
_entity_poly.type
_entity_poly.pdbx_seq_one_letter_code
_entity_poly.pdbx_strand_id
1 'polypeptide(L)'
;MPKPGMHTGNETDSELNFAMSAKALPLYNAVKKFIAEEVEPMAEKFYALGENKDDRWQYVPGQLELLEAVKAKAKKQGLWNFFLPNAETGEGLSNLDYAYIAVELGKSPLASESLNCSAPDTGNMEVLERVGTPAQKEKWLKPLLNGEIRSAYVMTEPDVASSDAKNLQCTAVLDGEEWVINGDKYYASGAGDPRCKIFIVMLLTSPDGPPSRKHSQILVPKDTPGVEIIGPMEVFGEDDAPHGHMHVRFNSVRVPKENI
;
A
#
# COMPACT_ATOMS: atom_id res chain seq x y z
N MET A 1 30.80 23.35 -50.05
CA MET A 1 30.50 22.40 -49.00
C MET A 1 29.00 22.19 -48.96
N PRO A 2 28.46 21.00 -49.23
CA PRO A 2 27.02 20.77 -49.16
C PRO A 2 26.61 20.60 -47.70
N LYS A 3 25.44 21.17 -47.35
CA LYS A 3 24.80 21.01 -46.04
C LYS A 3 24.37 19.55 -45.85
N PRO A 4 24.47 18.99 -44.61
CA PRO A 4 23.98 17.62 -44.34
C PRO A 4 22.46 17.57 -44.49
N GLY A 5 21.99 16.51 -45.15
CA GLY A 5 20.59 16.29 -45.45
C GLY A 5 19.75 16.16 -44.20
N MET A 6 18.58 16.82 -44.20
CA MET A 6 17.48 16.53 -43.31
C MET A 6 17.06 15.06 -43.51
N HIS A 7 17.19 14.24 -42.46
CA HIS A 7 16.48 12.99 -42.38
C HIS A 7 14.99 13.32 -42.27
N THR A 8 14.27 13.14 -43.36
CA THR A 8 12.82 12.96 -43.31
C THR A 8 12.57 11.54 -42.81
N GLY A 9 12.64 11.34 -41.47
CA GLY A 9 12.06 10.19 -40.84
C GLY A 9 10.56 10.28 -41.03
N ASN A 10 9.96 9.26 -41.61
CA ASN A 10 8.54 9.03 -41.48
C ASN A 10 8.25 8.91 -40.00
N GLU A 11 7.83 9.98 -39.35
CA GLU A 11 7.07 9.92 -38.09
C GLU A 11 5.77 9.23 -38.47
N THR A 12 5.70 7.92 -38.27
CA THR A 12 4.43 7.27 -38.08
C THR A 12 3.89 7.91 -36.82
N ASP A 13 2.90 8.81 -36.95
CA ASP A 13 2.05 9.22 -35.85
C ASP A 13 1.53 7.93 -35.19
N SER A 14 2.22 7.47 -34.16
CA SER A 14 1.68 6.45 -33.30
C SER A 14 0.58 7.13 -32.52
N GLU A 15 -0.65 7.06 -33.03
CA GLU A 15 -1.81 7.50 -32.27
C GLU A 15 -1.74 6.85 -30.89
N LEU A 16 -1.70 7.67 -29.83
CA LEU A 16 -1.71 7.19 -28.46
C LEU A 16 -3.02 6.41 -28.26
N ASN A 17 -2.92 5.10 -28.15
CA ASN A 17 -4.07 4.24 -27.91
C ASN A 17 -4.27 4.06 -26.40
N PHE A 18 -5.27 4.73 -25.86
CA PHE A 18 -5.70 4.58 -24.46
C PHE A 18 -6.81 3.54 -24.27
N ALA A 19 -7.13 2.73 -25.27
CA ALA A 19 -8.14 1.70 -25.13
C ALA A 19 -7.66 0.57 -24.21
N MET A 20 -8.61 0.01 -23.43
CA MET A 20 -8.37 -1.20 -22.66
C MET A 20 -8.04 -2.36 -23.60
N SER A 21 -7.09 -3.20 -23.20
CA SER A 21 -6.75 -4.39 -23.97
C SER A 21 -7.89 -5.42 -23.98
N ALA A 22 -7.95 -6.23 -25.04
CA ALA A 22 -8.88 -7.35 -25.12
C ALA A 22 -8.67 -8.38 -24.00
N LYS A 23 -7.44 -8.49 -23.48
CA LYS A 23 -7.09 -9.33 -22.33
C LYS A 23 -7.78 -8.88 -21.05
N ALA A 24 -7.82 -7.57 -20.78
CA ALA A 24 -8.34 -7.02 -19.54
C ALA A 24 -9.87 -6.93 -19.50
N LEU A 25 -10.53 -6.84 -20.66
CA LEU A 25 -11.98 -6.61 -20.74
C LEU A 25 -12.84 -7.66 -19.99
N PRO A 26 -12.57 -8.97 -20.04
CA PRO A 26 -13.31 -9.96 -19.26
C PRO A 26 -13.17 -9.74 -17.76
N LEU A 27 -11.95 -9.46 -17.27
CA LEU A 27 -11.68 -9.19 -15.87
C LEU A 27 -12.37 -7.90 -15.41
N TYR A 28 -12.29 -6.83 -16.19
CA TYR A 28 -12.97 -5.57 -15.92
C TYR A 28 -14.49 -5.78 -15.74
N ASN A 29 -15.13 -6.52 -16.64
CA ASN A 29 -16.57 -6.80 -16.55
C ASN A 29 -16.90 -7.68 -15.33
N ALA A 30 -16.06 -8.66 -15.00
CA ALA A 30 -16.23 -9.50 -13.82
C ALA A 30 -16.09 -8.69 -12.53
N VAL A 31 -15.12 -7.78 -12.44
CA VAL A 31 -14.94 -6.87 -11.30
C VAL A 31 -16.17 -5.97 -11.13
N LYS A 32 -16.67 -5.33 -12.19
CA LYS A 32 -17.89 -4.50 -12.11
C LYS A 32 -19.07 -5.28 -11.57
N LYS A 33 -19.30 -6.47 -12.11
CA LYS A 33 -20.38 -7.35 -11.67
C LYS A 33 -20.21 -7.73 -10.20
N PHE A 34 -19.01 -8.13 -9.80
CA PHE A 34 -18.70 -8.52 -8.42
C PHE A 34 -18.94 -7.38 -7.44
N ILE A 35 -18.54 -6.15 -7.80
CA ILE A 35 -18.78 -4.96 -6.96
C ILE A 35 -20.29 -4.78 -6.74
N ALA A 36 -21.08 -4.77 -7.81
CA ALA A 36 -22.51 -4.54 -7.71
C ALA A 36 -23.29 -5.65 -6.97
N GLU A 37 -22.90 -6.92 -7.17
CA GLU A 37 -23.64 -8.06 -6.63
C GLU A 37 -23.19 -8.49 -5.23
N GLU A 38 -21.91 -8.27 -4.87
CA GLU A 38 -21.34 -8.79 -3.64
C GLU A 38 -20.81 -7.69 -2.70
N VAL A 39 -20.10 -6.68 -3.26
CA VAL A 39 -19.46 -5.66 -2.43
C VAL A 39 -20.44 -4.61 -1.92
N GLU A 40 -21.25 -4.02 -2.78
CA GLU A 40 -22.20 -2.98 -2.39
C GLU A 40 -23.22 -3.44 -1.35
N PRO A 41 -23.88 -4.61 -1.51
CA PRO A 41 -24.81 -5.11 -0.49
C PRO A 41 -24.13 -5.47 0.84
N MET A 42 -22.85 -5.85 0.80
CA MET A 42 -22.04 -6.09 2.00
C MET A 42 -21.67 -4.77 2.67
N ALA A 43 -21.25 -3.77 1.89
CA ALA A 43 -20.84 -2.46 2.40
C ALA A 43 -21.96 -1.78 3.19
N GLU A 44 -23.19 -1.81 2.71
CA GLU A 44 -24.36 -1.31 3.44
C GLU A 44 -24.46 -1.94 4.84
N LYS A 45 -24.37 -3.28 4.92
CA LYS A 45 -24.44 -4.01 6.20
C LYS A 45 -23.24 -3.72 7.09
N PHE A 46 -22.05 -3.63 6.49
CA PHE A 46 -20.79 -3.32 7.20
C PHE A 46 -20.86 -1.97 7.91
N TYR A 47 -21.32 -0.93 7.20
CA TYR A 47 -21.45 0.41 7.78
C TYR A 47 -22.60 0.50 8.80
N ALA A 48 -23.73 -0.15 8.54
CA ALA A 48 -24.84 -0.19 9.48
C ALA A 48 -24.44 -0.82 10.84
N LEU A 49 -23.62 -1.88 10.83
CA LEU A 49 -23.08 -2.46 12.06
C LEU A 49 -22.19 -1.48 12.84
N GLY A 50 -21.41 -0.67 12.14
CA GLY A 50 -20.45 0.27 12.74
C GLY A 50 -21.03 1.64 13.10
N GLU A 51 -22.30 1.93 12.81
CA GLU A 51 -22.88 3.29 12.91
C GLU A 51 -22.84 3.87 14.33
N ASN A 52 -23.05 3.05 15.35
CA ASN A 52 -23.15 3.50 16.75
C ASN A 52 -22.08 2.85 17.65
N LYS A 53 -20.88 2.58 17.13
CA LYS A 53 -19.79 2.00 17.92
C LYS A 53 -19.16 3.03 18.85
N ASP A 54 -18.84 2.61 20.09
CA ASP A 54 -18.20 3.44 21.09
C ASP A 54 -16.77 3.84 20.71
N ASP A 55 -16.01 2.89 20.15
CA ASP A 55 -14.64 3.12 19.70
C ASP A 55 -14.55 3.07 18.16
N ARG A 56 -14.31 4.20 17.54
CA ARG A 56 -14.19 4.34 16.08
C ARG A 56 -12.96 3.62 15.51
N TRP A 57 -11.96 3.34 16.36
CA TRP A 57 -10.69 2.69 15.95
C TRP A 57 -10.75 1.16 16.00
N GLN A 58 -11.88 0.60 16.39
CA GLN A 58 -12.11 -0.84 16.44
C GLN A 58 -13.24 -1.25 15.50
N TYR A 59 -13.17 -2.48 15.01
CA TYR A 59 -14.27 -3.11 14.31
C TYR A 59 -15.22 -3.74 15.33
N VAL A 60 -16.51 -3.65 15.08
CA VAL A 60 -17.51 -4.36 15.89
C VAL A 60 -17.69 -5.81 15.38
N PRO A 61 -18.17 -6.73 16.23
CA PRO A 61 -18.47 -8.10 15.82
C PRO A 61 -19.37 -8.14 14.58
N GLY A 62 -19.03 -8.97 13.61
CA GLY A 62 -19.74 -9.13 12.36
C GLY A 62 -19.17 -8.28 11.20
N GLN A 63 -18.50 -7.16 11.44
CA GLN A 63 -17.95 -6.33 10.35
C GLN A 63 -16.85 -7.07 9.57
N LEU A 64 -15.84 -7.60 10.26
CA LEU A 64 -14.75 -8.30 9.59
C LEU A 64 -15.21 -9.62 8.97
N GLU A 65 -16.14 -10.32 9.59
CA GLU A 65 -16.74 -11.55 9.05
C GLU A 65 -17.46 -11.29 7.72
N LEU A 66 -18.18 -10.18 7.58
CA LEU A 66 -18.79 -9.77 6.32
C LEU A 66 -17.74 -9.53 5.23
N LEU A 67 -16.70 -8.78 5.56
CA LEU A 67 -15.62 -8.45 4.63
C LEU A 67 -14.85 -9.70 4.20
N GLU A 68 -14.48 -10.57 5.15
CA GLU A 68 -13.77 -11.82 4.86
C GLU A 68 -14.61 -12.79 4.02
N ALA A 69 -15.92 -12.83 4.22
CA ALA A 69 -16.81 -13.62 3.37
C ALA A 69 -16.80 -13.14 1.90
N VAL A 70 -16.77 -11.82 1.67
CA VAL A 70 -16.68 -11.27 0.30
C VAL A 70 -15.29 -11.50 -0.28
N LYS A 71 -14.22 -11.32 0.50
CA LYS A 71 -12.85 -11.66 0.07
C LYS A 71 -12.73 -13.13 -0.35
N ALA A 72 -13.33 -14.05 0.40
CA ALA A 72 -13.34 -15.47 0.05
C ALA A 72 -14.05 -15.74 -1.29
N LYS A 73 -15.16 -15.04 -1.57
CA LYS A 73 -15.84 -15.12 -2.86
C LYS A 73 -14.99 -14.56 -4.01
N ALA A 74 -14.31 -13.41 -3.78
CA ALA A 74 -13.40 -12.81 -4.74
C ALA A 74 -12.28 -13.78 -5.12
N LYS A 75 -11.60 -14.36 -4.12
CA LYS A 75 -10.56 -15.39 -4.32
C LYS A 75 -11.09 -16.58 -5.14
N LYS A 76 -12.26 -17.10 -4.80
CA LYS A 76 -12.88 -18.25 -5.51
C LYS A 76 -13.17 -17.94 -6.99
N GLN A 77 -13.42 -16.67 -7.32
CA GLN A 77 -13.68 -16.22 -8.68
C GLN A 77 -12.42 -15.78 -9.44
N GLY A 78 -11.24 -15.84 -8.81
CA GLY A 78 -9.99 -15.35 -9.40
C GLY A 78 -9.91 -13.81 -9.45
N LEU A 79 -10.72 -13.10 -8.67
CA LEU A 79 -10.73 -11.64 -8.61
C LEU A 79 -9.88 -11.16 -7.43
N TRP A 80 -8.54 -11.39 -7.53
CA TRP A 80 -7.64 -11.18 -6.41
C TRP A 80 -6.25 -10.72 -6.85
N ASN A 81 -5.65 -9.73 -6.16
CA ASN A 81 -4.28 -9.26 -6.39
C ASN A 81 -3.96 -8.79 -7.83
N PHE A 82 -4.93 -8.46 -8.64
CA PHE A 82 -4.72 -8.17 -10.06
C PHE A 82 -4.00 -6.83 -10.33
N PHE A 83 -3.71 -6.04 -9.29
CA PHE A 83 -2.84 -4.86 -9.39
C PHE A 83 -1.37 -5.24 -9.65
N LEU A 84 -0.93 -6.44 -9.23
CA LEU A 84 0.44 -6.89 -9.42
C LEU A 84 0.73 -7.10 -10.91
N PRO A 85 1.81 -6.46 -11.43
CA PRO A 85 2.15 -6.55 -12.85
C PRO A 85 2.76 -7.88 -13.25
N ASN A 86 3.26 -8.68 -12.29
CA ASN A 86 3.79 -10.01 -12.52
C ASN A 86 2.64 -11.03 -12.70
N ALA A 87 2.65 -11.78 -13.80
CA ALA A 87 1.63 -12.79 -14.08
C ALA A 87 1.70 -14.04 -13.18
N GLU A 88 2.80 -14.24 -12.44
CA GLU A 88 2.91 -15.34 -11.47
C GLU A 88 2.22 -15.04 -10.14
N THR A 89 2.13 -13.76 -9.77
CA THR A 89 1.57 -13.29 -8.49
C THR A 89 0.30 -12.46 -8.66
N GLY A 90 0.06 -11.92 -9.85
CA GLY A 90 -1.09 -11.16 -10.27
C GLY A 90 -1.59 -11.60 -11.64
N GLU A 91 -2.21 -10.70 -12.40
CA GLU A 91 -2.80 -10.98 -13.72
C GLU A 91 -1.90 -10.53 -14.89
N GLY A 92 -0.74 -9.92 -14.63
CA GLY A 92 0.14 -9.39 -15.66
C GLY A 92 -0.54 -8.34 -16.54
N LEU A 93 -1.33 -7.48 -15.95
CA LEU A 93 -1.99 -6.35 -16.61
C LEU A 93 -1.00 -5.23 -16.88
N SER A 94 -1.22 -4.48 -17.95
CA SER A 94 -0.57 -3.18 -18.10
C SER A 94 -1.12 -2.18 -17.07
N ASN A 95 -0.35 -1.13 -16.75
CA ASN A 95 -0.84 -0.06 -15.88
C ASN A 95 -2.11 0.61 -16.45
N LEU A 96 -2.22 0.70 -17.77
CA LEU A 96 -3.40 1.24 -18.43
C LEU A 96 -4.63 0.36 -18.21
N ASP A 97 -4.49 -0.96 -18.37
CA ASP A 97 -5.58 -1.90 -18.13
C ASP A 97 -6.05 -1.86 -16.67
N TYR A 98 -5.07 -1.85 -15.73
CA TYR A 98 -5.38 -1.75 -14.32
C TYR A 98 -6.04 -0.41 -13.95
N ALA A 99 -5.67 0.69 -14.60
CA ALA A 99 -6.29 2.00 -14.34
C ALA A 99 -7.80 1.99 -14.57
N TYR A 100 -8.29 1.32 -15.59
CA TYR A 100 -9.74 1.16 -15.81
C TYR A 100 -10.42 0.38 -14.69
N ILE A 101 -9.78 -0.68 -14.20
CA ILE A 101 -10.29 -1.47 -13.08
C ILE A 101 -10.26 -0.64 -11.79
N ALA A 102 -9.18 0.11 -11.56
CA ALA A 102 -9.04 0.97 -10.38
C ALA A 102 -10.12 2.06 -10.31
N VAL A 103 -10.59 2.57 -11.45
CA VAL A 103 -11.75 3.49 -11.50
C VAL A 103 -13.02 2.82 -10.97
N GLU A 104 -13.27 1.56 -11.32
CA GLU A 104 -14.42 0.82 -10.78
C GLU A 104 -14.29 0.54 -9.29
N LEU A 105 -13.07 0.16 -8.83
CA LEU A 105 -12.80 -0.04 -7.40
C LEU A 105 -13.02 1.23 -6.57
N GLY A 106 -12.68 2.39 -7.12
CA GLY A 106 -12.84 3.68 -6.43
C GLY A 106 -14.28 4.16 -6.28
N LYS A 107 -15.26 3.52 -6.93
CA LYS A 107 -16.67 3.87 -6.82
C LYS A 107 -17.34 3.33 -5.56
N SER A 108 -16.76 2.30 -4.94
CA SER A 108 -17.29 1.68 -3.72
C SER A 108 -16.21 1.63 -2.64
N PRO A 109 -16.46 2.15 -1.42
CA PRO A 109 -15.43 2.31 -0.39
C PRO A 109 -14.70 1.04 0.01
N LEU A 110 -15.38 -0.12 -0.04
CA LEU A 110 -14.79 -1.42 0.36
C LEU A 110 -14.36 -2.27 -0.83
N ALA A 111 -14.53 -1.81 -2.08
CA ALA A 111 -14.23 -2.64 -3.25
C ALA A 111 -12.74 -2.95 -3.38
N SER A 112 -11.87 -1.95 -3.19
CA SER A 112 -10.42 -2.15 -3.27
C SER A 112 -9.95 -3.18 -2.26
N GLU A 113 -10.41 -3.11 -1.01
CA GLU A 113 -10.03 -4.08 0.01
C GLU A 113 -10.63 -5.47 -0.25
N SER A 114 -11.89 -5.53 -0.70
CA SER A 114 -12.56 -6.80 -1.00
C SER A 114 -11.85 -7.65 -2.07
N LEU A 115 -11.04 -7.01 -2.94
CA LEU A 115 -10.26 -7.66 -3.98
C LEU A 115 -8.74 -7.61 -3.73
N ASN A 116 -8.33 -7.22 -2.53
CA ASN A 116 -6.95 -7.04 -2.09
C ASN A 116 -6.14 -6.08 -2.97
N CYS A 117 -6.77 -5.02 -3.42
CA CYS A 117 -6.19 -3.98 -4.27
C CYS A 117 -6.17 -2.61 -3.57
N SER A 118 -6.19 -2.59 -2.24
CA SER A 118 -6.24 -1.36 -1.43
C SER A 118 -4.84 -0.84 -1.11
N ALA A 119 -4.64 0.47 -1.26
CA ALA A 119 -3.46 1.14 -0.74
C ALA A 119 -3.53 1.24 0.80
N PRO A 120 -2.39 1.28 1.51
CA PRO A 120 -1.01 1.24 1.01
C PRO A 120 -0.48 -0.16 0.71
N ASP A 121 -1.25 -1.23 0.99
CA ASP A 121 -0.79 -2.62 0.88
C ASP A 121 -0.31 -2.96 -0.54
N THR A 122 -0.98 -2.43 -1.58
CA THR A 122 -0.56 -2.69 -2.97
C THR A 122 0.89 -2.28 -3.23
N GLY A 123 1.27 -1.04 -2.88
CA GLY A 123 2.64 -0.58 -3.03
C GLY A 123 3.62 -1.34 -2.15
N ASN A 124 3.23 -1.67 -0.93
CA ASN A 124 4.06 -2.43 0.01
C ASN A 124 4.29 -3.87 -0.47
N MET A 125 3.27 -4.52 -1.05
CA MET A 125 3.42 -5.84 -1.67
C MET A 125 4.34 -5.80 -2.89
N GLU A 126 4.26 -4.77 -3.74
CA GLU A 126 5.18 -4.60 -4.86
C GLU A 126 6.62 -4.42 -4.41
N VAL A 127 6.87 -3.63 -3.35
CA VAL A 127 8.22 -3.47 -2.78
C VAL A 127 8.75 -4.82 -2.30
N LEU A 128 7.98 -5.53 -1.49
CA LEU A 128 8.37 -6.84 -0.96
C LEU A 128 8.58 -7.88 -2.09
N GLU A 129 7.73 -7.86 -3.11
CA GLU A 129 7.87 -8.76 -4.26
C GLU A 129 9.18 -8.52 -5.01
N ARG A 130 9.52 -7.25 -5.27
CA ARG A 130 10.67 -6.88 -6.09
C ARG A 130 12.00 -7.02 -5.36
N VAL A 131 12.07 -6.59 -4.10
CA VAL A 131 13.34 -6.45 -3.39
C VAL A 131 13.42 -7.22 -2.07
N GLY A 132 12.32 -7.76 -1.56
CA GLY A 132 12.31 -8.54 -0.33
C GLY A 132 13.14 -9.83 -0.45
N THR A 133 13.84 -10.18 0.63
CA THR A 133 14.51 -11.48 0.75
C THR A 133 13.48 -12.63 0.82
N PRO A 134 13.87 -13.88 0.54
CA PRO A 134 12.95 -15.01 0.69
C PRO A 134 12.28 -15.09 2.08
N ALA A 135 13.03 -14.79 3.14
CA ALA A 135 12.51 -14.79 4.51
C ALA A 135 11.49 -13.67 4.74
N GLN A 136 11.76 -12.44 4.23
CA GLN A 136 10.83 -11.32 4.31
C GLN A 136 9.56 -11.58 3.49
N LYS A 137 9.68 -12.20 2.31
CA LYS A 137 8.53 -12.59 1.48
C LYS A 137 7.65 -13.63 2.18
N GLU A 138 8.24 -14.66 2.76
CA GLU A 138 7.47 -15.68 3.51
C GLU A 138 6.77 -15.06 4.72
N LYS A 139 7.48 -14.20 5.48
CA LYS A 139 6.97 -13.62 6.72
C LYS A 139 5.91 -12.53 6.50
N TRP A 140 6.07 -11.67 5.47
CA TRP A 140 5.28 -10.47 5.30
C TRP A 140 4.49 -10.42 3.99
N LEU A 141 5.13 -10.72 2.85
CA LEU A 141 4.44 -10.65 1.55
C LEU A 141 3.34 -11.69 1.45
N LYS A 142 3.59 -12.91 1.86
CA LYS A 142 2.61 -14.00 1.76
C LYS A 142 1.32 -13.74 2.55
N PRO A 143 1.35 -13.29 3.83
CA PRO A 143 0.14 -12.89 4.54
C PRO A 143 -0.56 -11.68 3.92
N LEU A 144 0.19 -10.71 3.37
CA LEU A 144 -0.39 -9.57 2.65
C LEU A 144 -1.10 -10.01 1.37
N LEU A 145 -0.45 -10.86 0.55
CA LEU A 145 -1.06 -11.44 -0.65
C LEU A 145 -2.31 -12.26 -0.33
N ASN A 146 -2.34 -12.89 0.83
CA ASN A 146 -3.51 -13.62 1.32
C ASN A 146 -4.59 -12.69 1.91
N GLY A 147 -4.31 -11.40 2.11
CA GLY A 147 -5.22 -10.46 2.76
C GLY A 147 -5.47 -10.75 4.25
N GLU A 148 -4.53 -11.45 4.91
CA GLU A 148 -4.60 -11.83 6.33
C GLU A 148 -4.17 -10.68 7.26
N ILE A 149 -3.28 -9.83 6.79
CA ILE A 149 -2.77 -8.65 7.51
C ILE A 149 -2.84 -7.41 6.63
N ARG A 150 -2.74 -6.24 7.28
CA ARG A 150 -2.56 -4.95 6.62
C ARG A 150 -1.17 -4.40 6.94
N SER A 151 -0.78 -3.39 6.18
CA SER A 151 0.52 -2.72 6.31
C SER A 151 0.39 -1.21 6.22
N ALA A 152 1.47 -0.49 6.54
CA ALA A 152 1.57 0.94 6.29
C ALA A 152 2.91 1.29 5.64
N TYR A 153 2.91 2.33 4.79
CA TYR A 153 4.14 2.95 4.29
C TYR A 153 4.38 4.23 5.08
N VAL A 154 5.52 4.30 5.77
CA VAL A 154 5.78 5.31 6.80
C VAL A 154 6.98 6.16 6.37
N MET A 155 6.71 7.27 5.67
CA MET A 155 7.73 8.06 5.01
C MET A 155 7.80 9.49 5.50
N THR A 156 6.70 10.25 5.38
CA THR A 156 6.70 11.69 5.59
C THR A 156 6.92 12.10 7.04
N GLU A 157 7.49 13.29 7.27
CA GLU A 157 7.91 13.80 8.57
C GLU A 157 7.31 15.18 8.83
N PRO A 158 6.98 15.53 10.09
CA PRO A 158 6.32 16.81 10.40
C PRO A 158 7.22 18.04 10.19
N ASP A 159 8.53 17.92 10.44
CA ASP A 159 9.43 19.07 10.55
C ASP A 159 10.17 19.42 9.27
N VAL A 160 10.02 18.64 8.21
CA VAL A 160 10.73 18.82 6.93
C VAL A 160 9.81 18.66 5.72
N ALA A 161 10.20 19.22 4.58
CA ALA A 161 9.52 19.02 3.30
C ALA A 161 9.78 17.60 2.76
N SER A 162 9.17 16.62 3.41
CA SER A 162 9.46 15.19 3.31
C SER A 162 8.84 14.49 2.10
N SER A 163 8.09 15.20 1.26
CA SER A 163 7.72 14.72 -0.09
C SER A 163 8.94 14.56 -0.99
N ASP A 164 10.01 15.35 -0.77
CA ASP A 164 11.34 15.04 -1.28
C ASP A 164 12.05 14.13 -0.25
N ALA A 165 12.20 12.86 -0.59
CA ALA A 165 12.86 11.86 0.27
C ALA A 165 14.27 12.25 0.73
N LYS A 166 14.95 13.15 0.01
CA LYS A 166 16.29 13.64 0.41
C LYS A 166 16.28 14.47 1.69
N ASN A 167 15.12 15.02 2.06
CA ASN A 167 14.96 15.84 3.25
C ASN A 167 14.66 15.03 4.53
N LEU A 168 14.42 13.73 4.41
CA LEU A 168 14.09 12.89 5.55
C LEU A 168 15.23 12.89 6.59
N GLN A 169 14.86 13.07 7.85
CA GLN A 169 15.78 13.18 9.01
C GLN A 169 15.59 12.06 10.04
N CYS A 170 14.49 11.32 10.00
CA CYS A 170 14.30 10.16 10.86
C CYS A 170 15.39 9.14 10.59
N THR A 171 16.15 8.76 11.64
CA THR A 171 17.39 7.99 11.50
C THR A 171 17.20 6.52 11.80
N ALA A 172 18.04 5.68 11.17
CA ALA A 172 18.34 4.34 11.65
C ALA A 172 19.86 4.15 11.69
N VAL A 173 20.38 3.84 12.88
CA VAL A 173 21.81 3.61 13.11
C VAL A 173 22.02 2.14 13.43
N LEU A 174 22.96 1.49 12.73
CA LEU A 174 23.30 0.10 12.99
C LEU A 174 24.14 0.01 14.30
N ASP A 175 23.62 -0.73 15.27
CA ASP A 175 24.25 -1.02 16.55
C ASP A 175 24.36 -2.54 16.72
N GLY A 176 25.53 -3.08 16.42
CA GLY A 176 25.75 -4.52 16.36
C GLY A 176 24.92 -5.19 15.27
N GLU A 177 23.99 -6.04 15.65
CA GLU A 177 23.11 -6.80 14.74
C GLU A 177 21.70 -6.18 14.62
N GLU A 178 21.49 -4.94 15.11
CA GLU A 178 20.21 -4.28 15.13
C GLU A 178 20.27 -2.85 14.59
N TRP A 179 19.23 -2.44 13.90
CA TRP A 179 18.96 -1.03 13.61
C TRP A 179 18.25 -0.37 14.79
N VAL A 180 18.77 0.78 15.22
CA VAL A 180 18.15 1.65 16.23
C VAL A 180 17.51 2.83 15.53
N ILE A 181 16.18 2.93 15.61
CA ILE A 181 15.37 3.89 14.86
C ILE A 181 14.86 4.97 15.80
N ASN A 182 15.02 6.26 15.38
CA ASN A 182 14.54 7.42 16.11
C ASN A 182 13.93 8.46 15.16
N GLY A 183 12.83 9.07 15.59
CA GLY A 183 12.18 10.20 14.92
C GLY A 183 10.68 10.07 14.82
N ASP A 184 10.07 11.03 14.15
CA ASP A 184 8.62 11.15 13.98
C ASP A 184 8.23 11.06 12.51
N LYS A 185 7.17 10.36 12.25
CA LYS A 185 6.54 10.22 10.93
C LYS A 185 5.08 10.59 11.02
N TYR A 186 4.52 11.19 9.98
CA TYR A 186 3.13 11.59 9.98
C TYR A 186 2.43 11.25 8.67
N TYR A 187 1.11 11.34 8.66
CA TYR A 187 0.26 10.89 7.55
C TYR A 187 0.54 9.44 7.10
N ALA A 188 0.86 8.56 8.08
CA ALA A 188 1.06 7.14 7.82
C ALA A 188 -0.29 6.45 7.64
N SER A 189 -0.76 6.34 6.39
CA SER A 189 -2.05 5.74 6.05
C SER A 189 -2.09 4.25 6.41
N GLY A 190 -3.17 3.83 7.05
CA GLY A 190 -3.36 2.44 7.47
C GLY A 190 -2.66 2.05 8.77
N ALA A 191 -1.80 2.92 9.33
CA ALA A 191 -1.10 2.60 10.58
C ALA A 191 -2.04 2.50 11.79
N GLY A 192 -3.22 3.11 11.73
CA GLY A 192 -4.26 3.01 12.75
C GLY A 192 -5.01 1.69 12.77
N ASP A 193 -5.13 1.03 11.62
CA ASP A 193 -5.91 -0.20 11.48
C ASP A 193 -5.42 -1.29 12.47
N PRO A 194 -6.32 -1.90 13.26
CA PRO A 194 -5.96 -2.98 14.20
C PRO A 194 -5.33 -4.19 13.49
N ARG A 195 -5.62 -4.38 12.20
CA ARG A 195 -5.06 -5.46 11.37
C ARG A 195 -3.69 -5.15 10.79
N CYS A 196 -3.21 -3.88 10.91
CA CYS A 196 -1.88 -3.50 10.46
C CYS A 196 -0.82 -4.19 11.33
N LYS A 197 0.12 -4.91 10.71
CA LYS A 197 1.16 -5.69 11.39
C LYS A 197 2.57 -5.26 11.05
N ILE A 198 2.75 -4.58 9.92
CA ILE A 198 4.08 -4.23 9.42
C ILE A 198 4.10 -2.82 8.84
N PHE A 199 5.14 -2.09 9.15
CA PHE A 199 5.49 -0.81 8.53
C PHE A 199 6.69 -0.98 7.60
N ILE A 200 6.64 -0.37 6.42
CA ILE A 200 7.82 -0.09 5.59
C ILE A 200 8.21 1.35 5.88
N VAL A 201 9.33 1.55 6.58
CA VAL A 201 9.75 2.86 7.08
C VAL A 201 10.93 3.39 6.27
N MET A 202 10.79 4.59 5.68
CA MET A 202 11.89 5.31 5.02
C MET A 202 12.75 6.03 6.06
N LEU A 203 14.04 5.73 6.10
CA LEU A 203 14.96 6.17 7.15
C LEU A 203 16.32 6.63 6.58
N LEU A 204 16.92 7.62 7.22
CA LEU A 204 18.28 8.05 6.96
C LEU A 204 19.26 7.05 7.60
N THR A 205 19.89 6.22 6.76
CA THR A 205 20.83 5.16 7.19
C THR A 205 22.30 5.50 6.91
N SER A 206 22.56 6.40 5.96
CA SER A 206 23.91 6.74 5.49
C SER A 206 24.03 8.25 5.26
N PRO A 207 24.08 9.09 6.32
CA PRO A 207 24.06 10.55 6.20
C PRO A 207 25.22 11.10 5.35
N ASP A 208 26.39 10.47 5.39
CA ASP A 208 27.57 10.86 4.63
C ASP A 208 27.64 10.25 3.23
N GLY A 209 26.67 9.41 2.87
CA GLY A 209 26.59 8.76 1.58
C GLY A 209 26.16 9.71 0.46
N PRO A 210 26.25 9.27 -0.82
CA PRO A 210 25.74 10.05 -1.94
C PRO A 210 24.21 10.21 -1.83
N PRO A 211 23.62 11.31 -2.32
CA PRO A 211 22.19 11.62 -2.13
C PRO A 211 21.24 10.48 -2.48
N SER A 212 21.57 9.69 -3.51
CA SER A 212 20.75 8.54 -3.96
C SER A 212 20.86 7.29 -3.08
N ARG A 213 21.72 7.29 -2.06
CA ARG A 213 21.96 6.14 -1.17
C ARG A 213 21.93 6.50 0.31
N LYS A 214 21.43 7.67 0.67
CA LYS A 214 21.34 8.10 2.07
C LYS A 214 20.26 7.38 2.83
N HIS A 215 19.17 7.00 2.15
CA HIS A 215 17.96 6.47 2.76
C HIS A 215 17.76 5.02 2.37
N SER A 216 17.20 4.27 3.30
CA SER A 216 16.82 2.87 3.13
C SER A 216 15.37 2.67 3.61
N GLN A 217 14.78 1.58 3.17
CA GLN A 217 13.53 1.09 3.70
C GLN A 217 13.81 -0.02 4.70
N ILE A 218 13.23 0.10 5.90
CA ILE A 218 13.38 -0.91 6.96
C ILE A 218 12.00 -1.41 7.36
N LEU A 219 11.88 -2.73 7.47
CA LEU A 219 10.66 -3.41 7.92
C LEU A 219 10.57 -3.35 9.45
N VAL A 220 9.55 -2.67 9.96
CA VAL A 220 9.32 -2.51 11.40
C VAL A 220 7.96 -3.12 11.77
N PRO A 221 7.92 -4.24 12.51
CA PRO A 221 6.66 -4.74 13.04
C PRO A 221 5.97 -3.68 13.91
N LYS A 222 4.65 -3.50 13.74
CA LYS A 222 3.89 -2.45 14.45
C LYS A 222 4.04 -2.54 15.97
N ASP A 223 4.11 -3.77 16.51
CA ASP A 223 4.15 -4.02 17.96
C ASP A 223 5.59 -3.99 18.53
N THR A 224 6.59 -3.51 17.76
CA THR A 224 7.97 -3.40 18.24
C THR A 224 8.06 -2.37 19.37
N PRO A 225 8.70 -2.70 20.53
CA PRO A 225 8.87 -1.76 21.62
C PRO A 225 9.48 -0.42 21.16
N GLY A 226 8.91 0.70 21.60
CA GLY A 226 9.30 2.04 21.21
C GLY A 226 8.57 2.58 19.96
N VAL A 227 7.75 1.79 19.29
CA VAL A 227 6.80 2.28 18.27
C VAL A 227 5.57 2.81 19.00
N GLU A 228 5.27 4.09 18.78
CA GLU A 228 4.14 4.78 19.41
C GLU A 228 3.22 5.37 18.35
N ILE A 229 1.93 5.03 18.38
CA ILE A 229 0.90 5.70 17.59
C ILE A 229 0.44 6.90 18.40
N ILE A 230 0.84 8.10 18.00
CA ILE A 230 0.55 9.34 18.73
C ILE A 230 -0.91 9.75 18.56
N GLY A 231 -1.45 9.56 17.36
CA GLY A 231 -2.84 9.86 17.07
C GLY A 231 -3.11 10.03 15.58
N PRO A 232 -4.37 10.19 15.21
CA PRO A 232 -4.77 10.42 13.83
C PRO A 232 -4.46 11.86 13.41
N MET A 233 -4.22 12.01 12.10
CA MET A 233 -4.13 13.29 11.43
C MET A 233 -5.36 13.46 10.55
N GLU A 234 -6.00 14.61 10.62
CA GLU A 234 -7.21 14.88 9.85
C GLU A 234 -6.87 15.35 8.43
N VAL A 235 -7.68 14.91 7.48
CA VAL A 235 -7.71 15.40 6.10
C VAL A 235 -9.09 15.96 5.83
N PHE A 236 -9.20 17.28 5.63
CA PHE A 236 -10.48 17.98 5.50
C PHE A 236 -11.45 17.78 6.69
N GLY A 237 -10.90 17.57 7.90
CA GLY A 237 -11.68 17.34 9.12
C GLY A 237 -12.10 15.87 9.34
N GLU A 238 -11.65 14.95 8.50
CA GLU A 238 -11.92 13.52 8.62
C GLU A 238 -10.66 12.77 9.07
N ASP A 239 -10.78 11.88 10.05
CA ASP A 239 -9.68 11.06 10.59
C ASP A 239 -9.57 9.65 9.96
N ASP A 240 -10.54 9.30 9.12
CA ASP A 240 -10.61 8.03 8.36
C ASP A 240 -10.51 6.76 9.24
N ALA A 241 -11.08 6.83 10.45
CA ALA A 241 -11.08 5.68 11.38
C ALA A 241 -11.88 4.48 10.84
N PRO A 242 -11.39 3.24 11.02
CA PRO A 242 -10.23 2.81 11.80
C PRO A 242 -8.92 2.72 11.02
N HIS A 243 -8.93 2.97 9.72
CA HIS A 243 -7.75 2.94 8.86
C HIS A 243 -6.73 4.01 9.27
N GLY A 244 -7.14 5.26 9.24
CA GLY A 244 -6.43 6.44 9.72
C GLY A 244 -5.18 6.83 8.97
N HIS A 245 -4.81 8.10 9.15
CA HIS A 245 -3.52 8.66 8.73
C HIS A 245 -2.77 9.05 10.00
N MET A 246 -1.86 8.22 10.48
CA MET A 246 -1.31 8.35 11.82
C MET A 246 -0.03 9.18 11.89
N HIS A 247 0.13 9.88 13.01
CA HIS A 247 1.42 10.32 13.51
C HIS A 247 2.03 9.14 14.28
N VAL A 248 3.21 8.70 13.83
CA VAL A 248 3.95 7.57 14.41
C VAL A 248 5.29 8.07 14.91
N ARG A 249 5.62 7.75 16.17
CA ARG A 249 6.92 8.03 16.78
C ARG A 249 7.72 6.76 16.95
N PHE A 250 9.00 6.86 16.65
CA PHE A 250 10.01 5.83 16.92
C PHE A 250 10.96 6.32 18.01
N ASN A 251 10.94 5.67 19.16
CA ASN A 251 11.77 6.01 20.30
C ASN A 251 12.70 4.85 20.61
N SER A 252 13.93 4.92 20.08
CA SER A 252 14.96 3.88 20.21
C SER A 252 14.45 2.48 19.81
N VAL A 253 13.64 2.42 18.75
CA VAL A 253 13.08 1.16 18.24
C VAL A 253 14.18 0.31 17.67
N ARG A 254 14.27 -0.94 18.14
CA ARG A 254 15.27 -1.91 17.70
C ARG A 254 14.65 -2.99 16.83
N VAL A 255 15.24 -3.18 15.66
CA VAL A 255 14.88 -4.26 14.74
C VAL A 255 16.13 -4.95 14.20
N PRO A 256 16.08 -6.25 13.87
CA PRO A 256 17.20 -6.98 13.31
C PRO A 256 17.76 -6.33 12.05
N LYS A 257 19.08 -6.45 11.85
CA LYS A 257 19.77 -5.84 10.70
C LYS A 257 19.24 -6.32 9.34
N GLU A 258 18.74 -7.54 9.28
CA GLU A 258 18.15 -8.15 8.09
C GLU A 258 16.78 -7.59 7.71
N ASN A 259 16.21 -6.70 8.50
CA ASN A 259 14.95 -6.03 8.19
C ASN A 259 15.09 -4.89 7.16
N ILE A 260 16.31 -4.58 6.72
CA ILE A 260 16.59 -3.59 5.66
C ILE A 260 16.31 -4.16 4.27
#